data_774102672d6bc078c142f8e517c01132
#
_entry.id   774102672d6bc078c142f8e517c01132
#
_cell.length_a   1.000
_cell.length_b   1.000
_cell.length_c   1.000
_cell.angle_alpha   90.00
_cell.angle_beta   90.00
_cell.angle_gamma   90.00
#
_symmetry.space_group_name_H-M   'P 1'
#
loop_
_entity.id
_entity.type
_entity.pdbx_description
1 polymer ?
#
loop_
_entity_poly.entity_id
_entity_poly.type
_entity_poly.pdbx_seq_one_letter_code
_entity_poly.pdbx_strand_id
1 'polypeptide(L)'
;MATLWSGQGVFRRKPIEHIEEPEGAPSERLTRTLGLWQLTAIGVGGIIGAGIFTLAGTVANGVAGPAVLLSFLIAAVASAAAAFSYAEFAGLIPKAGSAYTYGYAVLGELAGWLIGWDLLLEYTAIVAVVAIGISGYFNFLVEETGTSLPVWMLGAPGTGAGHRFDLIAAVLCLFTAYLLNLGMKSAARFETIVVGIKVLVVLLVIVVGFFHINTDNYTPFFPFGVGGAFTGAATVFFAVFGYDAMSTAAEESKDAQRHMPRAIIYSLGIAMVLYVLACLVLTGMQPYTEIDPESGFSSAFKAVGLPAVADVIAVGAIIGILTVMFTFMLGVTRVWFSMSRDGLLPHWFAKTHPTRHVPVRVTWIVGAASAVIAGFVPIGEAAELTNIGILLAFAVVCTSVIVLRYRRPDLPRSFRTPMMPFLPALGVVASVWLITYLRVETWIRFVVWFLIGLVIYFGYSFRHSALARRTPDAFEGEGPAR
;
A
#
# COMPACT_ATOMS: atom_id res chain seq x y z
N MET A 1 -20.80 -19.92 -26.91
CA MET A 1 -20.51 -19.84 -25.44
C MET A 1 -19.84 -18.54 -25.01
N ALA A 2 -19.38 -17.69 -25.93
CA ALA A 2 -18.76 -16.39 -25.63
C ALA A 2 -19.70 -15.30 -25.09
N THR A 3 -20.98 -15.37 -25.39
CA THR A 3 -22.00 -14.35 -25.06
C THR A 3 -22.48 -14.32 -23.60
N LEU A 4 -22.10 -15.29 -22.79
CA LEU A 4 -22.52 -15.36 -21.37
C LEU A 4 -21.65 -14.50 -20.42
N TRP A 5 -20.58 -13.86 -20.92
CA TRP A 5 -19.62 -13.12 -20.08
C TRP A 5 -19.73 -11.60 -20.18
N SER A 6 -20.37 -11.05 -21.21
CA SER A 6 -20.68 -9.64 -21.32
C SER A 6 -21.97 -9.34 -20.56
N GLY A 7 -21.87 -9.19 -19.23
CA GLY A 7 -23.01 -8.73 -18.43
C GLY A 7 -23.52 -7.38 -18.95
N GLN A 8 -24.84 -7.18 -19.01
CA GLN A 8 -25.43 -5.89 -19.35
C GLN A 8 -25.42 -4.96 -18.11
N GLY A 9 -25.31 -3.65 -18.32
CA GLY A 9 -25.39 -2.67 -17.25
C GLY A 9 -24.16 -2.63 -16.33
N VAL A 10 -24.34 -2.59 -15.02
CA VAL A 10 -23.29 -2.47 -13.98
C VAL A 10 -22.37 -3.69 -13.88
N PHE A 11 -22.73 -4.84 -14.46
CA PHE A 11 -21.98 -6.08 -14.46
C PHE A 11 -21.14 -6.31 -15.73
N ARG A 12 -20.96 -5.28 -16.58
CA ARG A 12 -20.07 -5.35 -17.73
C ARG A 12 -18.66 -5.74 -17.27
N ARG A 13 -18.01 -6.65 -18.02
CA ARG A 13 -16.67 -7.17 -17.66
C ARG A 13 -15.69 -6.91 -18.77
N LYS A 14 -14.46 -6.59 -18.40
CA LYS A 14 -13.36 -6.46 -19.33
C LYS A 14 -12.88 -7.87 -19.74
N PRO A 15 -12.86 -8.23 -21.03
CA PRO A 15 -12.41 -9.55 -21.49
C PRO A 15 -10.94 -9.76 -21.11
N ILE A 16 -10.61 -10.90 -20.50
CA ILE A 16 -9.24 -11.22 -20.07
C ILE A 16 -8.34 -11.45 -21.29
N GLU A 17 -8.88 -12.03 -22.36
CA GLU A 17 -8.17 -12.32 -23.63
C GLU A 17 -7.64 -11.05 -24.30
N HIS A 18 -8.36 -9.94 -24.21
CA HIS A 18 -7.96 -8.64 -24.78
C HIS A 18 -7.14 -7.78 -23.81
N ILE A 19 -6.91 -8.23 -22.58
CA ILE A 19 -6.09 -7.49 -21.61
C ILE A 19 -4.60 -7.55 -21.99
N GLU A 20 -4.15 -8.55 -22.75
CA GLU A 20 -2.77 -8.66 -23.21
C GLU A 20 -2.42 -7.68 -24.34
N GLU A 21 -3.39 -7.19 -25.09
CA GLU A 21 -3.14 -6.21 -26.15
C GLU A 21 -2.70 -4.87 -25.57
N PRO A 22 -1.70 -4.21 -26.19
CA PRO A 22 -1.29 -2.88 -25.75
C PRO A 22 -2.42 -1.90 -26.04
N GLU A 23 -3.17 -1.53 -25.02
CA GLU A 23 -4.20 -0.49 -25.12
C GLU A 23 -3.55 0.90 -25.25
N GLY A 24 -4.07 1.70 -26.17
CA GLY A 24 -3.67 3.10 -26.37
C GLY A 24 -2.62 3.32 -27.45
N ALA A 25 -2.42 4.61 -27.79
CA ALA A 25 -1.42 5.04 -28.75
C ALA A 25 0.00 4.68 -28.28
N PRO A 26 1.01 4.58 -29.17
CA PRO A 26 2.40 4.31 -28.78
C PRO A 26 2.94 5.25 -27.70
N SER A 27 2.41 6.47 -27.61
CA SER A 27 2.73 7.47 -26.59
C SER A 27 2.19 7.18 -25.18
N GLU A 28 1.27 6.21 -25.07
CA GLU A 28 0.63 5.80 -23.80
C GLU A 28 1.24 4.50 -23.24
N ARG A 29 2.24 3.92 -23.91
CA ARG A 29 2.87 2.67 -23.49
C ARG A 29 4.01 2.92 -22.49
N LEU A 30 4.03 2.11 -21.42
CA LEU A 30 5.13 2.09 -20.47
C LEU A 30 6.30 1.25 -21.00
N THR A 31 7.52 1.63 -20.66
CA THR A 31 8.74 0.93 -21.11
C THR A 31 9.05 -0.27 -20.21
N ARG A 32 9.17 -1.47 -20.77
CA ARG A 32 9.49 -2.72 -20.04
C ARG A 32 10.98 -2.77 -19.68
N THR A 33 11.31 -2.35 -18.47
CA THR A 33 12.70 -2.27 -17.98
C THR A 33 12.97 -3.09 -16.73
N LEU A 34 11.93 -3.44 -15.95
CA LEU A 34 12.07 -4.02 -14.62
C LEU A 34 12.27 -5.54 -14.67
N GLY A 35 13.32 -6.03 -14.02
CA GLY A 35 13.56 -7.45 -13.75
C GLY A 35 13.01 -7.89 -12.40
N LEU A 36 13.14 -9.21 -12.08
CA LEU A 36 12.64 -9.81 -10.83
C LEU A 36 13.14 -9.07 -9.57
N TRP A 37 14.44 -8.84 -9.46
CA TRP A 37 15.02 -8.24 -8.26
C TRP A 37 14.66 -6.75 -8.09
N GLN A 38 14.48 -6.02 -9.21
CA GLN A 38 14.00 -4.64 -9.16
C GLN A 38 12.55 -4.59 -8.69
N LEU A 39 11.69 -5.49 -9.18
CA LEU A 39 10.31 -5.62 -8.69
C LEU A 39 10.27 -6.02 -7.21
N THR A 40 11.10 -7.00 -6.80
CA THR A 40 11.20 -7.38 -5.39
C THR A 40 11.66 -6.18 -4.53
N ALA A 41 12.62 -5.40 -5.01
CA ALA A 41 13.06 -4.18 -4.32
C ALA A 41 11.91 -3.16 -4.20
N ILE A 42 11.13 -2.93 -5.27
CA ILE A 42 9.95 -2.07 -5.22
C ILE A 42 8.94 -2.60 -4.19
N GLY A 43 8.69 -3.92 -4.16
CA GLY A 43 7.79 -4.52 -3.19
C GLY A 43 8.28 -4.37 -1.74
N VAL A 44 9.55 -4.70 -1.47
CA VAL A 44 10.19 -4.46 -0.16
C VAL A 44 10.19 -2.97 0.16
N GLY A 45 10.39 -2.13 -0.88
CA GLY A 45 10.32 -0.68 -0.82
C GLY A 45 8.97 -0.17 -0.33
N GLY A 46 7.90 -0.71 -0.87
CA GLY A 46 6.54 -0.36 -0.48
C GLY A 46 6.12 -0.90 0.89
N ILE A 47 6.61 -2.09 1.28
CA ILE A 47 6.25 -2.71 2.56
C ILE A 47 7.03 -2.07 3.72
N ILE A 48 8.36 -2.08 3.67
CA ILE A 48 9.20 -1.56 4.77
C ILE A 48 9.17 -0.03 4.78
N GLY A 49 8.50 0.55 5.74
CA GLY A 49 8.32 2.00 5.86
C GLY A 49 7.86 2.44 7.25
N ALA A 50 6.97 3.45 7.31
CA ALA A 50 6.40 3.97 8.56
C ALA A 50 5.75 2.87 9.41
N GLY A 51 5.25 1.81 8.79
CA GLY A 51 4.65 0.69 9.50
C GLY A 51 5.57 0.06 10.53
N ILE A 52 6.82 -0.25 10.19
CA ILE A 52 7.77 -0.79 11.16
C ILE A 52 8.44 0.31 11.98
N PHE A 53 8.91 1.38 11.33
CA PHE A 53 9.70 2.40 12.03
C PHE A 53 8.89 3.23 13.02
N THR A 54 7.58 3.46 12.76
CA THR A 54 6.71 4.29 13.61
C THR A 54 5.65 3.45 14.33
N LEU A 55 4.79 2.70 13.58
CA LEU A 55 3.65 2.01 14.21
C LEU A 55 4.06 0.88 15.15
N ALA A 56 5.24 0.27 14.97
CA ALA A 56 5.72 -0.74 15.92
C ALA A 56 5.89 -0.16 17.32
N GLY A 57 6.46 1.05 17.44
CA GLY A 57 6.58 1.79 18.70
C GLY A 57 5.22 2.16 19.29
N THR A 58 4.35 2.78 18.48
CA THR A 58 2.99 3.17 18.88
C THR A 58 2.19 2.00 19.42
N VAL A 59 2.19 0.86 18.71
CA VAL A 59 1.41 -0.33 19.10
C VAL A 59 2.04 -1.05 20.29
N ALA A 60 3.36 -1.10 20.37
CA ALA A 60 4.05 -1.66 21.54
C ALA A 60 3.74 -0.85 22.80
N ASN A 61 3.80 0.49 22.72
CA ASN A 61 3.57 1.35 23.87
C ASN A 61 2.12 1.30 24.38
N GLY A 62 1.13 1.47 23.50
CA GLY A 62 -0.24 1.78 23.91
C GLY A 62 -1.30 0.71 23.62
N VAL A 63 -0.99 -0.39 22.89
CA VAL A 63 -2.02 -1.31 22.39
C VAL A 63 -1.74 -2.77 22.70
N ALA A 64 -0.52 -3.26 22.46
CA ALA A 64 -0.21 -4.69 22.56
C ALA A 64 0.92 -5.02 23.54
N GLY A 65 1.76 -4.06 23.90
CA GLY A 65 2.96 -4.33 24.68
C GLY A 65 3.95 -5.23 23.89
N PRO A 66 4.68 -6.12 24.57
CA PRO A 66 5.55 -7.11 23.92
C PRO A 66 4.80 -8.01 22.92
N ALA A 67 3.49 -8.20 23.09
CA ALA A 67 2.66 -8.96 22.15
C ALA A 67 2.50 -8.30 20.77
N VAL A 68 3.08 -7.10 20.52
CA VAL A 68 3.20 -6.51 19.17
C VAL A 68 3.87 -7.48 18.18
N LEU A 69 4.76 -8.34 18.66
CA LEU A 69 5.35 -9.43 17.89
C LEU A 69 4.26 -10.35 17.30
N LEU A 70 3.27 -10.74 18.11
CA LEU A 70 2.13 -11.55 17.65
C LEU A 70 1.21 -10.74 16.75
N SER A 71 1.05 -9.43 17.01
CA SER A 71 0.28 -8.55 16.14
C SER A 71 0.83 -8.58 14.71
N PHE A 72 2.15 -8.45 14.53
CA PHE A 72 2.79 -8.57 13.22
C PHE A 72 2.67 -9.97 12.60
N LEU A 73 2.75 -11.03 13.40
CA LEU A 73 2.57 -12.40 12.90
C LEU A 73 1.13 -12.65 12.41
N ILE A 74 0.13 -12.20 13.16
CA ILE A 74 -1.30 -12.30 12.76
C ILE A 74 -1.53 -11.52 11.46
N ALA A 75 -1.06 -10.28 11.40
CA ALA A 75 -1.16 -9.44 10.21
C ALA A 75 -0.42 -10.08 9.01
N ALA A 76 0.76 -10.68 9.24
CA ALA A 76 1.53 -11.37 8.21
C ALA A 76 0.78 -12.58 7.62
N VAL A 77 0.12 -13.38 8.46
CA VAL A 77 -0.67 -14.54 8.00
C VAL A 77 -1.86 -14.08 7.16
N ALA A 78 -2.58 -13.05 7.60
CA ALA A 78 -3.69 -12.47 6.86
C ALA A 78 -3.22 -11.90 5.51
N SER A 79 -2.12 -11.13 5.52
CA SER A 79 -1.53 -10.55 4.33
C SER A 79 -0.97 -11.61 3.36
N ALA A 80 -0.36 -12.70 3.86
CA ALA A 80 0.16 -13.77 3.02
C ALA A 80 -0.97 -14.46 2.23
N ALA A 81 -2.13 -14.71 2.86
CA ALA A 81 -3.28 -15.29 2.17
C ALA A 81 -3.76 -14.41 0.99
N ALA A 82 -3.76 -13.08 1.18
CA ALA A 82 -4.06 -12.14 0.10
C ALA A 82 -2.93 -12.07 -0.94
N ALA A 83 -1.67 -12.05 -0.51
CA ALA A 83 -0.51 -11.95 -1.40
C ALA A 83 -0.44 -13.10 -2.41
N PHE A 84 -0.75 -14.34 -2.00
CA PHE A 84 -0.82 -15.48 -2.92
C PHE A 84 -1.94 -15.28 -3.96
N SER A 85 -3.07 -14.70 -3.58
CA SER A 85 -4.16 -14.38 -4.50
C SER A 85 -3.77 -13.26 -5.48
N TYR A 86 -3.09 -12.21 -5.00
CA TYR A 86 -2.50 -11.16 -5.83
C TYR A 86 -1.45 -11.72 -6.79
N ALA A 87 -0.61 -12.65 -6.33
CA ALA A 87 0.40 -13.29 -7.16
C ALA A 87 -0.22 -14.06 -8.34
N GLU A 88 -1.33 -14.78 -8.12
CA GLU A 88 -2.06 -15.44 -9.21
C GLU A 88 -2.61 -14.44 -10.21
N PHE A 89 -3.26 -13.37 -9.75
CA PHE A 89 -3.80 -12.33 -10.63
C PHE A 89 -2.72 -11.57 -11.38
N ALA A 90 -1.65 -11.15 -10.69
CA ALA A 90 -0.56 -10.41 -11.32
C ALA A 90 0.16 -11.23 -12.41
N GLY A 91 0.20 -12.56 -12.26
CA GLY A 91 0.70 -13.45 -13.28
C GLY A 91 -0.29 -13.69 -14.43
N LEU A 92 -1.60 -13.60 -14.17
CA LEU A 92 -2.66 -13.83 -15.15
C LEU A 92 -3.03 -12.56 -15.93
N ILE A 93 -3.07 -11.43 -15.25
CA ILE A 93 -3.47 -10.11 -15.79
C ILE A 93 -2.37 -9.10 -15.48
N PRO A 94 -1.27 -9.09 -16.26
CA PRO A 94 -0.12 -8.23 -16.00
C PRO A 94 -0.35 -6.79 -16.49
N LYS A 95 -1.35 -6.10 -15.92
CA LYS A 95 -1.74 -4.72 -16.25
C LYS A 95 -1.58 -3.78 -15.08
N ALA A 96 -1.29 -2.52 -15.37
CA ALA A 96 -1.36 -1.44 -14.40
C ALA A 96 -2.80 -1.27 -13.89
N GLY A 97 -2.98 -0.97 -12.59
CA GLY A 97 -4.29 -0.79 -11.97
C GLY A 97 -4.56 -1.73 -10.81
N SER A 98 -3.68 -2.72 -10.55
CA SER A 98 -3.78 -3.59 -9.36
C SER A 98 -5.18 -4.21 -9.21
N ALA A 99 -5.70 -4.25 -7.97
CA ALA A 99 -7.01 -4.79 -7.63
C ALA A 99 -8.18 -4.20 -8.45
N TYR A 100 -8.09 -2.93 -8.88
CA TYR A 100 -9.07 -2.32 -9.79
C TYR A 100 -9.25 -3.15 -11.06
N THR A 101 -8.15 -3.45 -11.74
CA THR A 101 -8.20 -4.22 -13.00
C THR A 101 -8.72 -5.64 -12.78
N TYR A 102 -8.32 -6.28 -11.68
CA TYR A 102 -8.75 -7.64 -11.33
C TYR A 102 -10.25 -7.69 -11.03
N GLY A 103 -10.75 -6.74 -10.22
CA GLY A 103 -12.17 -6.61 -9.91
C GLY A 103 -13.01 -6.33 -11.16
N TYR A 104 -12.53 -5.45 -12.04
CA TYR A 104 -13.22 -5.10 -13.27
C TYR A 104 -13.36 -6.33 -14.22
N ALA A 105 -12.30 -7.11 -14.36
CA ALA A 105 -12.31 -8.29 -15.22
C ALA A 105 -13.20 -9.44 -14.67
N VAL A 106 -13.27 -9.62 -13.35
CA VAL A 106 -13.93 -10.79 -12.75
C VAL A 106 -15.34 -10.47 -12.24
N LEU A 107 -15.50 -9.38 -11.51
CA LEU A 107 -16.75 -9.02 -10.84
C LEU A 107 -17.61 -8.04 -11.65
N GLY A 108 -16.99 -7.25 -12.50
CA GLY A 108 -17.67 -6.29 -13.37
C GLY A 108 -17.35 -4.83 -13.06
N GLU A 109 -17.95 -3.93 -13.85
CA GLU A 109 -17.62 -2.51 -13.88
C GLU A 109 -17.84 -1.81 -12.55
N LEU A 110 -18.98 -2.03 -11.90
CA LEU A 110 -19.27 -1.40 -10.61
C LEU A 110 -18.27 -1.85 -9.52
N ALA A 111 -17.97 -3.14 -9.46
CA ALA A 111 -16.99 -3.64 -8.50
C ALA A 111 -15.60 -3.08 -8.79
N GLY A 112 -15.18 -3.06 -10.05
CA GLY A 112 -13.94 -2.40 -10.47
C GLY A 112 -13.92 -0.93 -10.07
N TRP A 113 -15.00 -0.18 -10.33
CA TRP A 113 -15.12 1.21 -9.94
C TRP A 113 -14.95 1.41 -8.43
N LEU A 114 -15.68 0.63 -7.61
CA LEU A 114 -15.62 0.76 -6.15
C LEU A 114 -14.21 0.48 -5.62
N ILE A 115 -13.54 -0.56 -6.14
CA ILE A 115 -12.16 -0.87 -5.78
C ILE A 115 -11.22 0.25 -6.23
N GLY A 116 -11.35 0.73 -7.46
CA GLY A 116 -10.53 1.83 -7.96
C GLY A 116 -10.72 3.11 -7.15
N TRP A 117 -11.96 3.46 -6.82
CA TRP A 117 -12.31 4.61 -5.99
C TRP A 117 -11.74 4.51 -4.58
N ASP A 118 -11.74 3.30 -4.01
CA ASP A 118 -11.13 2.97 -2.74
C ASP A 118 -9.61 3.15 -2.79
N LEU A 119 -8.94 2.56 -3.78
CA LEU A 119 -7.49 2.71 -3.97
C LEU A 119 -7.04 4.16 -4.14
N LEU A 120 -7.88 5.05 -4.71
CA LEU A 120 -7.56 6.48 -4.79
C LEU A 120 -7.47 7.12 -3.40
N LEU A 121 -8.40 6.81 -2.50
CA LEU A 121 -8.36 7.30 -1.12
C LEU A 121 -7.21 6.65 -0.35
N GLU A 122 -7.16 5.33 -0.38
CA GLU A 122 -6.20 4.51 0.32
C GLU A 122 -4.76 4.98 0.05
N TYR A 123 -4.33 4.94 -1.21
CA TYR A 123 -2.94 5.31 -1.56
C TYR A 123 -2.63 6.78 -1.30
N THR A 124 -3.62 7.68 -1.45
CA THR A 124 -3.45 9.11 -1.11
C THR A 124 -3.25 9.29 0.39
N ALA A 125 -4.00 8.56 1.21
CA ALA A 125 -3.88 8.60 2.67
C ALA A 125 -2.58 7.94 3.15
N ILE A 126 -2.12 6.84 2.51
CA ILE A 126 -0.81 6.22 2.79
C ILE A 126 0.31 7.24 2.61
N VAL A 127 0.31 7.99 1.51
CA VAL A 127 1.31 9.04 1.27
C VAL A 127 1.32 10.06 2.41
N ALA A 128 0.15 10.43 2.93
CA ALA A 128 0.03 11.35 4.06
C ALA A 128 0.56 10.74 5.37
N VAL A 129 0.14 9.51 5.71
CA VAL A 129 0.60 8.81 6.92
C VAL A 129 2.11 8.68 6.96
N VAL A 130 2.68 8.29 5.82
CA VAL A 130 4.12 8.11 5.65
C VAL A 130 4.86 9.45 5.80
N ALA A 131 4.29 10.54 5.27
CA ALA A 131 4.85 11.88 5.42
C ALA A 131 4.86 12.36 6.88
N ILE A 132 3.78 12.09 7.62
CA ILE A 132 3.70 12.39 9.07
C ILE A 132 4.78 11.58 9.83
N GLY A 133 4.97 10.30 9.50
CA GLY A 133 6.02 9.49 10.09
C GLY A 133 7.43 10.07 9.85
N ILE A 134 7.72 10.59 8.64
CA ILE A 134 8.99 11.28 8.38
C ILE A 134 9.10 12.58 9.19
N SER A 135 8.00 13.33 9.32
CA SER A 135 7.97 14.57 10.12
C SER A 135 8.36 14.33 11.58
N GLY A 136 7.87 13.24 12.19
CA GLY A 136 8.24 12.85 13.56
C GLY A 136 9.75 12.55 13.71
N TYR A 137 10.33 11.73 12.83
CA TYR A 137 11.78 11.47 12.83
C TYR A 137 12.61 12.70 12.53
N PHE A 138 12.13 13.58 11.65
CA PHE A 138 12.82 14.83 11.37
C PHE A 138 12.84 15.74 12.60
N ASN A 139 11.72 15.86 13.32
CA ASN A 139 11.65 16.61 14.57
C ASN A 139 12.60 16.03 15.61
N PHE A 140 12.65 14.71 15.79
CA PHE A 140 13.59 14.04 16.67
C PHE A 140 15.05 14.46 16.38
N LEU A 141 15.46 14.47 15.12
CA LEU A 141 16.82 14.88 14.73
C LEU A 141 17.08 16.38 14.98
N VAL A 142 16.09 17.23 14.79
CA VAL A 142 16.22 18.67 15.06
C VAL A 142 16.38 18.92 16.56
N GLU A 143 15.63 18.24 17.40
CA GLU A 143 15.74 18.34 18.86
C GLU A 143 17.12 17.90 19.39
N GLU A 144 17.74 16.90 18.78
CA GLU A 144 19.11 16.48 19.10
C GLU A 144 20.15 17.57 18.85
N THR A 145 19.89 18.51 17.91
CA THR A 145 20.78 19.69 17.71
C THR A 145 20.62 20.79 18.78
N GLY A 146 19.74 20.61 19.75
CA GLY A 146 19.39 21.61 20.76
C GLY A 146 18.49 22.73 20.23
N THR A 147 17.92 22.57 19.01
CA THR A 147 17.00 23.51 18.38
C THR A 147 15.58 22.97 18.45
N SER A 148 14.59 23.81 18.67
CA SER A 148 13.17 23.43 18.61
C SER A 148 12.48 24.13 17.44
N LEU A 149 11.67 23.38 16.71
CA LEU A 149 10.82 23.93 15.65
C LEU A 149 9.60 24.64 16.30
N PRO A 150 8.97 25.60 15.60
CA PRO A 150 7.75 26.24 16.06
C PRO A 150 6.62 25.22 16.27
N VAL A 151 6.04 25.16 17.46
CA VAL A 151 5.07 24.15 17.90
C VAL A 151 3.86 24.04 16.96
N TRP A 152 3.41 25.16 16.37
CA TRP A 152 2.27 25.18 15.47
C TRP A 152 2.43 24.33 14.19
N MET A 153 3.67 24.04 13.80
CA MET A 153 4.01 23.33 12.57
C MET A 153 4.37 21.85 12.76
N LEU A 154 4.36 21.35 13.99
CA LEU A 154 4.84 20.01 14.34
C LEU A 154 3.79 18.90 14.22
N GLY A 155 2.54 19.24 13.99
CA GLY A 155 1.51 18.21 13.90
C GLY A 155 0.11 18.75 13.62
N ALA A 156 -0.80 17.81 13.35
CA ALA A 156 -2.20 18.10 13.12
C ALA A 156 -2.88 18.68 14.38
N PRO A 157 -4.01 19.42 14.23
CA PRO A 157 -4.79 19.88 15.39
C PRO A 157 -5.21 18.73 16.30
N GLY A 158 -4.99 18.88 17.61
CA GLY A 158 -5.36 17.87 18.60
C GLY A 158 -4.30 16.79 18.88
N THR A 159 -3.16 16.78 18.18
CA THR A 159 -2.05 15.84 18.42
C THR A 159 -1.10 16.30 19.50
N GLY A 160 -1.10 17.60 19.82
CA GLY A 160 -0.27 18.20 20.88
C GLY A 160 -0.72 19.62 21.20
N ALA A 161 -0.28 20.12 22.37
CA ALA A 161 -0.61 21.48 22.80
C ALA A 161 0.04 22.52 21.86
N GLY A 162 -0.80 23.25 21.11
CA GLY A 162 -0.36 24.28 20.17
C GLY A 162 -0.12 23.79 18.75
N HIS A 163 -0.25 22.50 18.45
CA HIS A 163 -0.21 21.95 17.10
C HIS A 163 -1.40 22.49 16.27
N ARG A 164 -1.13 22.90 15.04
CA ARG A 164 -2.16 23.42 14.10
C ARG A 164 -2.09 22.81 12.73
N PHE A 165 -0.89 22.47 12.27
CA PHE A 165 -0.66 21.98 10.93
C PHE A 165 0.71 21.29 10.85
N ASP A 166 0.80 20.07 10.31
CA ASP A 166 2.09 19.43 10.07
C ASP A 166 2.68 19.95 8.74
N LEU A 167 3.45 21.02 8.83
CA LEU A 167 4.04 21.68 7.68
C LEU A 167 5.09 20.81 6.99
N ILE A 168 5.89 20.06 7.77
CA ILE A 168 6.97 19.22 7.25
C ILE A 168 6.36 18.10 6.42
N ALA A 169 5.36 17.40 6.94
CA ALA A 169 4.65 16.33 6.22
C ALA A 169 3.99 16.86 4.94
N ALA A 170 3.32 18.01 4.99
CA ALA A 170 2.70 18.63 3.82
C ALA A 170 3.71 18.98 2.73
N VAL A 171 4.85 19.58 3.10
CA VAL A 171 5.93 19.91 2.15
C VAL A 171 6.52 18.66 1.53
N LEU A 172 6.70 17.57 2.30
CA LEU A 172 7.20 16.29 1.79
C LEU A 172 6.26 15.68 0.75
N CYS A 173 4.94 15.76 0.95
CA CYS A 173 3.96 15.30 -0.04
C CYS A 173 4.10 16.07 -1.38
N LEU A 174 4.20 17.40 -1.33
CA LEU A 174 4.37 18.23 -2.53
C LEU A 174 5.74 18.02 -3.18
N PHE A 175 6.79 17.86 -2.39
CA PHE A 175 8.14 17.58 -2.87
C PHE A 175 8.20 16.22 -3.60
N THR A 176 7.55 15.18 -3.05
CA THR A 176 7.46 13.87 -3.69
C THR A 176 6.70 13.95 -5.02
N ALA A 177 5.60 14.72 -5.06
CA ALA A 177 4.87 14.98 -6.31
C ALA A 177 5.73 15.71 -7.34
N TYR A 178 6.53 16.69 -6.91
CA TYR A 178 7.50 17.39 -7.77
C TYR A 178 8.53 16.42 -8.35
N LEU A 179 9.15 15.58 -7.51
CA LEU A 179 10.16 14.61 -7.95
C LEU A 179 9.59 13.61 -8.95
N LEU A 180 8.39 13.08 -8.72
CA LEU A 180 7.71 12.16 -9.65
C LEU A 180 7.46 12.81 -11.02
N ASN A 181 7.20 14.11 -11.04
CA ASN A 181 7.00 14.86 -12.28
C ASN A 181 8.29 15.14 -13.06
N LEU A 182 9.47 14.93 -12.47
CA LEU A 182 10.76 15.06 -13.18
C LEU A 182 11.07 13.89 -14.12
N GLY A 183 10.41 12.72 -13.92
CA GLY A 183 10.49 11.55 -14.82
C GLY A 183 11.15 10.32 -14.20
N MET A 184 10.79 9.14 -14.76
CA MET A 184 10.95 7.82 -14.14
C MET A 184 12.29 7.09 -14.34
N LYS A 185 13.12 7.47 -15.34
CA LYS A 185 14.33 6.66 -15.68
C LYS A 185 15.38 6.59 -14.57
N SER A 186 15.45 7.60 -13.71
CA SER A 186 16.36 7.62 -12.55
C SER A 186 15.73 7.05 -11.29
N ALA A 187 14.39 7.01 -11.21
CA ALA A 187 13.64 6.63 -10.01
C ALA A 187 13.86 5.17 -9.61
N ALA A 188 13.77 4.21 -10.53
CA ALA A 188 13.91 2.78 -10.21
C ALA A 188 15.31 2.40 -9.69
N ARG A 189 16.38 3.03 -10.22
CA ARG A 189 17.74 2.79 -9.71
C ARG A 189 17.92 3.43 -8.34
N PHE A 190 17.45 4.66 -8.16
CA PHE A 190 17.46 5.34 -6.87
C PHE A 190 16.70 4.54 -5.83
N GLU A 191 15.48 4.10 -6.15
CA GLU A 191 14.64 3.28 -5.28
C GLU A 191 15.35 1.98 -4.85
N THR A 192 15.98 1.25 -5.77
CA THR A 192 16.73 0.02 -5.44
C THR A 192 17.87 0.29 -4.46
N ILE A 193 18.62 1.40 -4.62
CA ILE A 193 19.71 1.77 -3.71
C ILE A 193 19.15 2.12 -2.33
N VAL A 194 18.11 2.94 -2.27
CA VAL A 194 17.50 3.38 -1.01
C VAL A 194 16.85 2.21 -0.27
N VAL A 195 16.22 1.28 -1.00
CA VAL A 195 15.71 0.02 -0.40
C VAL A 195 16.85 -0.81 0.18
N GLY A 196 17.99 -0.87 -0.49
CA GLY A 196 19.20 -1.52 0.07
C GLY A 196 19.62 -0.86 1.38
N ILE A 197 19.68 0.46 1.44
CA ILE A 197 20.05 1.22 2.66
C ILE A 197 19.06 0.92 3.80
N LYS A 198 17.75 0.99 3.57
CA LYS A 198 16.78 0.73 4.64
C LYS A 198 16.78 -0.71 5.15
N VAL A 199 17.01 -1.69 4.28
CA VAL A 199 17.18 -3.08 4.71
C VAL A 199 18.43 -3.20 5.60
N LEU A 200 19.52 -2.54 5.25
CA LEU A 200 20.72 -2.50 6.08
C LEU A 200 20.46 -1.84 7.43
N VAL A 201 19.66 -0.77 7.49
CA VAL A 201 19.26 -0.13 8.76
C VAL A 201 18.42 -1.07 9.62
N VAL A 202 17.45 -1.79 9.04
CA VAL A 202 16.67 -2.78 9.80
C VAL A 202 17.57 -3.93 10.29
N LEU A 203 18.50 -4.40 9.48
CA LEU A 203 19.49 -5.40 9.89
C LEU A 203 20.41 -4.88 11.00
N LEU A 204 20.82 -3.61 10.94
CA LEU A 204 21.61 -2.97 12.02
C LEU A 204 20.78 -2.97 13.31
N VAL A 205 19.49 -2.58 13.27
CA VAL A 205 18.59 -2.65 14.43
C VAL A 205 18.57 -4.06 15.01
N ILE A 206 18.37 -5.08 14.16
CA ILE A 206 18.27 -6.47 14.60
C ILE A 206 19.59 -6.95 15.20
N VAL A 207 20.70 -6.78 14.48
CA VAL A 207 21.99 -7.33 14.89
C VAL A 207 22.54 -6.63 16.13
N VAL A 208 22.57 -5.30 16.15
CA VAL A 208 23.12 -4.55 17.27
C VAL A 208 22.17 -4.63 18.48
N GLY A 209 20.88 -4.47 18.27
CA GLY A 209 19.89 -4.49 19.35
C GLY A 209 19.76 -5.87 20.00
N PHE A 210 20.03 -6.98 19.28
CA PHE A 210 20.01 -8.33 19.83
C PHE A 210 20.94 -8.49 21.04
N PHE A 211 22.09 -7.83 21.05
CA PHE A 211 23.03 -7.86 22.18
C PHE A 211 22.59 -7.03 23.39
N HIS A 212 21.51 -6.26 23.28
CA HIS A 212 20.97 -5.39 24.32
C HIS A 212 19.59 -5.85 24.80
N ILE A 213 19.17 -7.06 24.43
CA ILE A 213 17.90 -7.64 24.88
C ILE A 213 17.98 -7.97 26.36
N ASN A 214 17.01 -7.46 27.13
CA ASN A 214 16.70 -7.91 28.47
C ASN A 214 15.37 -8.67 28.45
N THR A 215 15.39 -9.96 28.79
CA THR A 215 14.22 -10.82 28.76
C THR A 215 13.12 -10.42 29.74
N ASP A 216 13.44 -9.67 30.77
CA ASP A 216 12.49 -9.16 31.76
C ASP A 216 11.50 -8.17 31.13
N ASN A 217 11.91 -7.48 30.07
CA ASN A 217 11.07 -6.54 29.33
C ASN A 217 9.88 -7.22 28.62
N TYR A 218 9.92 -8.55 28.43
CA TYR A 218 8.79 -9.29 27.87
C TYR A 218 7.71 -9.64 28.90
N THR A 219 7.86 -9.24 30.17
CA THR A 219 6.91 -9.56 31.25
C THR A 219 6.23 -8.29 31.77
N PRO A 220 4.88 -8.20 31.74
CA PRO A 220 3.93 -9.18 31.21
C PRO A 220 3.89 -9.17 29.68
N PHE A 221 3.79 -10.36 29.06
CA PHE A 221 3.77 -10.45 27.57
C PHE A 221 2.46 -9.90 26.97
N PHE A 222 1.35 -10.01 27.69
CA PHE A 222 0.04 -9.48 27.29
C PHE A 222 -0.48 -8.41 28.28
N PRO A 223 0.15 -7.23 28.39
CA PRO A 223 -0.29 -6.20 29.35
C PRO A 223 -1.70 -5.67 29.06
N PHE A 224 -2.10 -5.70 27.78
CA PHE A 224 -3.43 -5.29 27.31
C PHE A 224 -4.35 -6.49 27.01
N GLY A 225 -4.02 -7.68 27.53
CA GLY A 225 -4.72 -8.91 27.23
C GLY A 225 -4.50 -9.42 25.82
N VAL A 226 -5.06 -10.59 25.50
CA VAL A 226 -4.97 -11.20 24.16
C VAL A 226 -5.69 -10.33 23.12
N GLY A 227 -6.77 -9.65 23.49
CA GLY A 227 -7.48 -8.70 22.63
C GLY A 227 -6.57 -7.57 22.13
N GLY A 228 -5.62 -7.09 22.93
CA GLY A 228 -4.63 -6.10 22.55
C GLY A 228 -3.75 -6.56 21.37
N ALA A 229 -3.36 -7.83 21.32
CA ALA A 229 -2.60 -8.37 20.19
C ALA A 229 -3.42 -8.37 18.87
N PHE A 230 -4.73 -8.62 18.92
CA PHE A 230 -5.60 -8.56 17.74
C PHE A 230 -5.90 -7.13 17.31
N THR A 231 -6.16 -6.22 18.25
CA THR A 231 -6.28 -4.79 17.95
C THR A 231 -4.98 -4.26 17.35
N GLY A 232 -3.84 -4.64 17.94
CA GLY A 232 -2.53 -4.35 17.40
C GLY A 232 -2.35 -4.90 15.98
N ALA A 233 -2.82 -6.12 15.69
CA ALA A 233 -2.75 -6.70 14.35
C ALA A 233 -3.54 -5.88 13.32
N ALA A 234 -4.73 -5.39 13.67
CA ALA A 234 -5.51 -4.51 12.79
C ALA A 234 -4.79 -3.17 12.55
N THR A 235 -4.12 -2.63 13.56
CA THR A 235 -3.37 -1.38 13.46
C THR A 235 -2.09 -1.56 12.63
N VAL A 236 -1.27 -2.58 12.92
CA VAL A 236 -0.02 -2.83 12.18
C VAL A 236 -0.26 -3.44 10.81
N PHE A 237 -1.51 -3.77 10.45
CA PHE A 237 -1.82 -4.27 9.12
C PHE A 237 -1.35 -3.29 8.04
N PHE A 238 -1.36 -1.99 8.34
CA PHE A 238 -0.72 -0.94 7.54
C PHE A 238 0.74 -1.23 7.16
N ALA A 239 1.47 -1.99 7.98
CA ALA A 239 2.88 -2.30 7.74
C ALA A 239 3.11 -3.49 6.78
N VAL A 240 2.10 -4.34 6.56
CA VAL A 240 2.28 -5.65 5.90
C VAL A 240 1.73 -5.72 4.47
N PHE A 241 1.39 -4.58 3.88
CA PHE A 241 1.00 -4.46 2.48
C PHE A 241 2.02 -3.59 1.71
N GLY A 242 1.80 -3.32 0.43
CA GLY A 242 2.71 -2.57 -0.44
C GLY A 242 3.11 -3.36 -1.69
N TYR A 243 3.00 -4.70 -1.63
CA TYR A 243 3.12 -5.56 -2.81
C TYR A 243 1.98 -5.35 -3.82
N ASP A 244 0.82 -4.86 -3.37
CA ASP A 244 -0.31 -4.46 -4.20
C ASP A 244 0.05 -3.22 -5.05
N ALA A 245 0.70 -2.21 -4.45
CA ALA A 245 1.23 -1.07 -5.18
C ALA A 245 2.31 -1.48 -6.19
N MET A 246 3.20 -2.42 -5.84
CA MET A 246 4.15 -3.00 -6.78
C MET A 246 3.44 -3.64 -7.98
N SER A 247 2.27 -4.26 -7.78
CA SER A 247 1.51 -4.89 -8.87
C SER A 247 1.09 -3.90 -9.96
N THR A 248 1.01 -2.61 -9.65
CA THR A 248 0.74 -1.54 -10.65
C THR A 248 1.88 -1.38 -11.66
N ALA A 249 3.10 -1.82 -11.32
CA ALA A 249 4.27 -1.78 -12.19
C ALA A 249 4.37 -2.97 -13.17
N ALA A 250 3.34 -3.82 -13.24
CA ALA A 250 3.35 -5.03 -14.07
C ALA A 250 3.65 -4.75 -15.55
N GLU A 251 3.10 -3.66 -16.11
CA GLU A 251 3.35 -3.28 -17.53
C GLU A 251 4.80 -2.88 -17.80
N GLU A 252 5.57 -2.55 -16.77
CA GLU A 252 7.00 -2.19 -16.87
C GLU A 252 7.94 -3.39 -16.67
N SER A 253 7.41 -4.55 -16.32
CA SER A 253 8.18 -5.78 -16.15
C SER A 253 8.59 -6.37 -17.51
N LYS A 254 9.83 -6.89 -17.58
CA LYS A 254 10.33 -7.61 -18.75
C LYS A 254 9.60 -8.93 -19.01
N ASP A 255 9.22 -9.62 -17.92
CA ASP A 255 8.43 -10.87 -17.95
C ASP A 255 7.48 -10.85 -16.75
N ALA A 256 6.39 -10.09 -16.90
CA ALA A 256 5.46 -9.85 -15.80
C ALA A 256 4.80 -11.13 -15.30
N GLN A 257 4.44 -12.03 -16.22
CA GLN A 257 3.77 -13.28 -15.86
C GLN A 257 4.59 -14.15 -14.89
N ARG A 258 5.92 -14.16 -15.03
CA ARG A 258 6.82 -14.94 -14.17
C ARG A 258 7.39 -14.13 -13.01
N HIS A 259 7.73 -12.86 -13.25
CA HIS A 259 8.41 -12.03 -12.26
C HIS A 259 7.46 -11.53 -11.18
N MET A 260 6.24 -11.08 -11.53
CA MET A 260 5.31 -10.50 -10.58
C MET A 260 4.93 -11.45 -9.44
N PRO A 261 4.50 -12.71 -9.70
CA PRO A 261 4.16 -13.63 -8.62
C PRO A 261 5.30 -13.85 -7.63
N ARG A 262 6.52 -14.04 -8.16
CA ARG A 262 7.72 -14.27 -7.35
C ARG A 262 8.10 -13.04 -6.54
N ALA A 263 8.06 -11.86 -7.16
CA ALA A 263 8.39 -10.60 -6.50
C ALA A 263 7.43 -10.31 -5.33
N ILE A 264 6.11 -10.55 -5.49
CA ILE A 264 5.11 -10.41 -4.43
C ILE A 264 5.47 -11.30 -3.23
N ILE A 265 5.72 -12.59 -3.48
CA ILE A 265 6.00 -13.55 -2.41
C ILE A 265 7.34 -13.25 -1.73
N TYR A 266 8.38 -12.92 -2.51
CA TYR A 266 9.71 -12.62 -1.96
C TYR A 266 9.69 -11.33 -1.14
N SER A 267 9.04 -10.27 -1.62
CA SER A 267 8.99 -9.00 -0.90
C SER A 267 8.26 -9.12 0.43
N LEU A 268 7.11 -9.81 0.46
CA LEU A 268 6.39 -10.06 1.70
C LEU A 268 7.20 -10.93 2.66
N GLY A 269 7.78 -12.05 2.17
CA GLY A 269 8.57 -12.95 3.01
C GLY A 269 9.77 -12.26 3.65
N ILE A 270 10.54 -11.49 2.89
CA ILE A 270 11.67 -10.72 3.40
C ILE A 270 11.20 -9.71 4.47
N ALA A 271 10.17 -8.93 4.17
CA ALA A 271 9.67 -7.92 5.09
C ALA A 271 9.16 -8.54 6.40
N MET A 272 8.41 -9.64 6.35
CA MET A 272 7.85 -10.28 7.54
C MET A 272 8.94 -10.83 8.48
N VAL A 273 9.96 -11.47 7.94
CA VAL A 273 11.09 -11.95 8.75
C VAL A 273 11.79 -10.78 9.46
N LEU A 274 12.05 -9.71 8.72
CA LEU A 274 12.69 -8.52 9.29
C LEU A 274 11.81 -7.85 10.37
N TYR A 275 10.51 -7.77 10.17
CA TYR A 275 9.57 -7.16 11.12
C TYR A 275 9.48 -7.91 12.43
N VAL A 276 9.32 -9.23 12.37
CA VAL A 276 9.24 -10.07 13.56
C VAL A 276 10.51 -9.94 14.38
N LEU A 277 11.67 -9.99 13.74
CA LEU A 277 12.96 -9.83 14.41
C LEU A 277 13.17 -8.42 14.98
N ALA A 278 12.78 -7.39 14.24
CA ALA A 278 12.89 -6.01 14.70
C ALA A 278 11.97 -5.72 15.91
N CYS A 279 10.73 -6.22 15.89
CA CYS A 279 9.81 -6.08 17.01
C CYS A 279 10.29 -6.85 18.25
N LEU A 280 10.85 -8.05 18.06
CA LEU A 280 11.47 -8.81 19.14
C LEU A 280 12.58 -7.98 19.80
N VAL A 281 13.46 -7.39 19.02
CA VAL A 281 14.55 -6.56 19.53
C VAL A 281 14.01 -5.31 20.21
N LEU A 282 13.10 -4.58 19.58
CA LEU A 282 12.54 -3.34 20.13
C LEU A 282 11.98 -3.54 21.54
N THR A 283 11.09 -4.53 21.71
CA THR A 283 10.42 -4.80 22.98
C THR A 283 11.32 -5.51 23.99
N GLY A 284 12.44 -6.07 23.55
CA GLY A 284 13.47 -6.64 24.43
C GLY A 284 14.48 -5.61 24.94
N MET A 285 14.76 -4.54 24.19
CA MET A 285 15.72 -3.51 24.58
C MET A 285 15.20 -2.57 25.66
N GLN A 286 13.89 -2.28 25.67
CA GLN A 286 13.28 -1.29 26.52
C GLN A 286 11.90 -1.77 26.98
N PRO A 287 11.47 -1.47 28.23
CA PRO A 287 10.10 -1.70 28.68
C PRO A 287 9.11 -1.02 27.73
N TYR A 288 8.03 -1.72 27.36
CA TYR A 288 7.06 -1.23 26.37
C TYR A 288 6.47 0.14 26.73
N THR A 289 6.32 0.45 28.03
CA THR A 289 5.80 1.73 28.55
C THR A 289 6.73 2.92 28.31
N GLU A 290 8.00 2.68 28.04
CA GLU A 290 9.03 3.70 27.81
C GLU A 290 9.38 3.85 26.31
N ILE A 291 8.85 2.97 25.47
CA ILE A 291 9.06 3.05 24.01
C ILE A 291 8.36 4.30 23.47
N ASP A 292 9.11 5.15 22.79
CA ASP A 292 8.55 6.33 22.15
C ASP A 292 7.62 5.94 21.00
N PRO A 293 6.37 6.45 20.95
CA PRO A 293 5.41 6.07 19.93
C PRO A 293 5.80 6.46 18.50
N GLU A 294 6.56 7.54 18.32
CA GLU A 294 6.88 8.09 16.99
C GLU A 294 8.25 7.66 16.47
N SER A 295 9.23 7.54 17.39
CA SER A 295 10.63 7.20 17.08
C SER A 295 11.16 5.98 17.82
N GLY A 296 10.30 4.97 18.05
CA GLY A 296 10.52 3.85 18.96
C GLY A 296 11.89 3.17 18.86
N PHE A 297 12.39 2.91 17.66
CA PHE A 297 13.72 2.30 17.50
C PHE A 297 14.85 3.24 17.90
N SER A 298 14.80 4.51 17.49
CA SER A 298 15.83 5.49 17.87
C SER A 298 15.84 5.74 19.37
N SER A 299 14.67 5.87 20.00
CA SER A 299 14.56 6.03 21.46
C SER A 299 15.11 4.83 22.21
N ALA A 300 14.81 3.60 21.77
CA ALA A 300 15.32 2.37 22.40
C ALA A 300 16.85 2.28 22.34
N PHE A 301 17.47 2.63 21.22
CA PHE A 301 18.93 2.65 21.09
C PHE A 301 19.58 3.75 21.95
N LYS A 302 18.93 4.90 22.08
CA LYS A 302 19.37 5.96 22.98
C LYS A 302 19.30 5.53 24.44
N ALA A 303 18.22 4.86 24.84
CA ALA A 303 18.03 4.34 26.19
C ALA A 303 19.11 3.34 26.63
N VAL A 304 19.63 2.51 25.70
CA VAL A 304 20.73 1.57 25.99
C VAL A 304 22.13 2.18 25.83
N GLY A 305 22.24 3.51 25.67
CA GLY A 305 23.51 4.24 25.63
C GLY A 305 24.21 4.23 24.28
N LEU A 306 23.48 4.05 23.17
CA LEU A 306 24.00 4.03 21.81
C LEU A 306 23.43 5.19 20.97
N PRO A 307 23.64 6.48 21.34
CA PRO A 307 23.04 7.63 20.66
C PRO A 307 23.47 7.72 19.18
N ALA A 308 24.73 7.47 18.85
CA ALA A 308 25.18 7.51 17.44
C ALA A 308 24.48 6.46 16.55
N VAL A 309 24.09 5.30 17.10
CA VAL A 309 23.30 4.31 16.37
C VAL A 309 21.85 4.79 16.24
N ALA A 310 21.29 5.43 17.27
CA ALA A 310 19.97 6.03 17.21
C ALA A 310 19.85 7.06 16.09
N ASP A 311 20.85 7.92 15.92
CA ASP A 311 20.89 8.92 14.85
C ASP A 311 20.95 8.27 13.46
N VAL A 312 21.78 7.24 13.29
CA VAL A 312 21.85 6.47 12.04
C VAL A 312 20.51 5.81 11.71
N ILE A 313 19.80 5.28 12.72
CA ILE A 313 18.49 4.69 12.56
C ILE A 313 17.46 5.76 12.17
N ALA A 314 17.47 6.94 12.81
CA ALA A 314 16.55 8.03 12.49
C ALA A 314 16.73 8.52 11.04
N VAL A 315 17.96 8.76 10.61
CA VAL A 315 18.27 9.15 9.21
C VAL A 315 17.87 8.05 8.24
N GLY A 316 18.20 6.79 8.57
CA GLY A 316 17.84 5.63 7.77
C GLY A 316 16.33 5.41 7.65
N ALA A 317 15.57 5.68 8.73
CA ALA A 317 14.13 5.65 8.74
C ALA A 317 13.54 6.72 7.80
N ILE A 318 13.97 7.97 7.90
CA ILE A 318 13.54 9.06 7.01
C ILE A 318 13.75 8.67 5.54
N ILE A 319 14.95 8.24 5.19
CA ILE A 319 15.29 7.84 3.82
C ILE A 319 14.47 6.63 3.40
N GLY A 320 14.32 5.63 4.28
CA GLY A 320 13.57 4.40 4.01
C GLY A 320 12.07 4.65 3.84
N ILE A 321 11.49 5.50 4.67
CA ILE A 321 10.07 5.84 4.62
C ILE A 321 9.75 6.66 3.36
N LEU A 322 10.65 7.50 2.89
CA LEU A 322 10.47 8.30 1.66
C LEU A 322 10.20 7.42 0.41
N THR A 323 10.79 6.23 0.32
CA THR A 323 10.53 5.32 -0.81
C THR A 323 9.08 4.83 -0.84
N VAL A 324 8.46 4.64 0.33
CA VAL A 324 7.05 4.26 0.41
C VAL A 324 6.16 5.35 -0.15
N MET A 325 6.43 6.63 0.19
CA MET A 325 5.71 7.77 -0.41
C MET A 325 5.78 7.73 -1.94
N PHE A 326 6.96 7.48 -2.49
CA PHE A 326 7.18 7.36 -3.92
C PHE A 326 6.36 6.23 -4.52
N THR A 327 6.44 5.03 -3.96
CA THR A 327 5.75 3.83 -4.45
C THR A 327 4.23 4.03 -4.48
N PHE A 328 3.64 4.54 -3.40
CA PHE A 328 2.20 4.73 -3.32
C PHE A 328 1.69 5.93 -4.12
N MET A 329 2.42 7.04 -4.14
CA MET A 329 2.07 8.17 -4.99
C MET A 329 2.14 7.79 -6.47
N LEU A 330 3.11 6.98 -6.85
CA LEU A 330 3.20 6.41 -8.18
C LEU A 330 2.01 5.47 -8.46
N GLY A 331 1.70 4.58 -7.52
CA GLY A 331 0.58 3.64 -7.61
C GLY A 331 -0.76 4.34 -7.82
N VAL A 332 -1.12 5.32 -6.99
CA VAL A 332 -2.38 6.05 -7.12
C VAL A 332 -2.49 6.79 -8.45
N THR A 333 -1.40 7.37 -8.93
CA THR A 333 -1.41 8.07 -10.23
C THR A 333 -1.65 7.12 -11.39
N ARG A 334 -1.19 5.87 -11.31
CA ARG A 334 -1.44 4.81 -12.31
C ARG A 334 -2.85 4.25 -12.23
N VAL A 335 -3.38 4.02 -11.04
CA VAL A 335 -4.78 3.62 -10.85
C VAL A 335 -5.70 4.68 -11.43
N TRP A 336 -5.48 5.95 -11.07
CA TRP A 336 -6.27 7.07 -11.61
C TRP A 336 -6.18 7.16 -13.13
N PHE A 337 -4.97 7.05 -13.68
CA PHE A 337 -4.73 7.02 -15.11
C PHE A 337 -5.47 5.87 -15.80
N SER A 338 -5.42 4.65 -15.24
CA SER A 338 -6.11 3.47 -15.77
C SER A 338 -7.63 3.65 -15.78
N MET A 339 -8.21 4.13 -14.66
CA MET A 339 -9.64 4.44 -14.57
C MET A 339 -10.08 5.50 -15.59
N SER A 340 -9.22 6.50 -15.83
CA SER A 340 -9.50 7.56 -16.82
C SER A 340 -9.40 7.04 -18.25
N ARG A 341 -8.47 6.14 -18.54
CA ARG A 341 -8.32 5.46 -19.84
C ARG A 341 -9.53 4.57 -20.13
N ASP A 342 -10.05 3.90 -19.11
CA ASP A 342 -11.27 3.10 -19.21
C ASP A 342 -12.57 3.95 -19.26
N GLY A 343 -12.45 5.29 -19.21
CA GLY A 343 -13.58 6.23 -19.31
C GLY A 343 -14.41 6.35 -18.03
N LEU A 344 -13.99 5.72 -16.94
CA LEU A 344 -14.67 5.80 -15.65
C LEU A 344 -14.43 7.15 -14.95
N LEU A 345 -13.30 7.79 -15.22
CA LEU A 345 -12.99 9.17 -14.84
C LEU A 345 -12.79 10.03 -16.09
N PRO A 346 -12.89 11.38 -15.98
CA PRO A 346 -12.70 12.27 -17.12
C PRO A 346 -11.39 12.01 -17.87
N HIS A 347 -11.46 11.86 -19.18
CA HIS A 347 -10.30 11.53 -20.04
C HIS A 347 -9.19 12.61 -19.99
N TRP A 348 -9.51 13.80 -19.47
CA TRP A 348 -8.55 14.86 -19.19
C TRP A 348 -7.42 14.40 -18.23
N PHE A 349 -7.70 13.48 -17.33
CA PHE A 349 -6.73 12.88 -16.41
C PHE A 349 -5.85 11.81 -17.06
N ALA A 350 -6.27 11.23 -18.19
CA ALA A 350 -5.48 10.24 -18.94
C ALA A 350 -4.35 10.85 -19.77
N LYS A 351 -4.25 12.20 -19.83
CA LYS A 351 -3.20 12.86 -20.60
C LYS A 351 -1.86 12.86 -19.86
N THR A 352 -0.84 12.29 -20.48
CA THR A 352 0.54 12.29 -19.99
C THR A 352 1.34 13.48 -20.55
N HIS A 353 2.46 13.80 -19.89
CA HIS A 353 3.39 14.80 -20.38
C HIS A 353 4.09 14.29 -21.65
N PRO A 354 4.20 15.10 -22.74
CA PRO A 354 4.68 14.61 -24.05
C PRO A 354 6.09 13.99 -24.03
N THR A 355 7.01 14.54 -23.20
CA THR A 355 8.40 14.08 -23.14
C THR A 355 8.72 13.18 -21.95
N ARG A 356 7.99 13.31 -20.85
CA ARG A 356 8.26 12.61 -19.58
C ARG A 356 7.38 11.38 -19.38
N HIS A 357 6.29 11.26 -20.15
CA HIS A 357 5.29 10.17 -20.09
C HIS A 357 4.73 9.90 -18.67
N VAL A 358 4.57 10.97 -17.88
CA VAL A 358 3.98 10.94 -16.53
C VAL A 358 2.68 11.74 -16.49
N PRO A 359 1.66 11.33 -15.72
CA PRO A 359 0.38 12.03 -15.57
C PRO A 359 0.51 13.24 -14.61
N VAL A 360 1.19 14.30 -15.03
CA VAL A 360 1.56 15.47 -14.21
C VAL A 360 0.39 16.04 -13.41
N ARG A 361 -0.80 16.14 -14.03
CA ARG A 361 -2.00 16.73 -13.40
C ARG A 361 -2.45 15.92 -12.20
N VAL A 362 -2.57 14.60 -12.40
CA VAL A 362 -2.99 13.68 -11.35
C VAL A 362 -1.97 13.67 -10.21
N THR A 363 -0.68 13.65 -10.54
CA THR A 363 0.39 13.68 -9.54
C THR A 363 0.30 14.92 -8.63
N TRP A 364 0.04 16.10 -9.18
CA TRP A 364 -0.13 17.32 -8.37
C TRP A 364 -1.42 17.29 -7.54
N ILE A 365 -2.53 16.78 -8.08
CA ILE A 365 -3.79 16.66 -7.34
C ILE A 365 -3.61 15.71 -6.14
N VAL A 366 -3.00 14.55 -6.35
CA VAL A 366 -2.71 13.60 -5.29
C VAL A 366 -1.75 14.19 -4.27
N GLY A 367 -0.66 14.83 -4.72
CA GLY A 367 0.30 15.50 -3.83
C GLY A 367 -0.35 16.56 -2.95
N ALA A 368 -1.24 17.40 -3.52
CA ALA A 368 -1.97 18.41 -2.77
C ALA A 368 -2.99 17.77 -1.79
N ALA A 369 -3.73 16.75 -2.21
CA ALA A 369 -4.67 16.03 -1.36
C ALA A 369 -3.95 15.36 -0.18
N SER A 370 -2.83 14.65 -0.45
CA SER A 370 -2.01 14.05 0.61
C SER A 370 -1.43 15.10 1.56
N ALA A 371 -1.00 16.28 1.04
CA ALA A 371 -0.49 17.37 1.87
C ALA A 371 -1.56 17.93 2.82
N VAL A 372 -2.80 18.05 2.35
CA VAL A 372 -3.93 18.48 3.20
C VAL A 372 -4.22 17.44 4.27
N ILE A 373 -4.28 16.16 3.89
CA ILE A 373 -4.49 15.07 4.88
C ILE A 373 -3.35 15.07 5.89
N ALA A 374 -2.10 15.08 5.46
CA ALA A 374 -0.93 15.05 6.34
C ALA A 374 -0.87 16.25 7.30
N GLY A 375 -1.27 17.44 6.82
CA GLY A 375 -1.26 18.65 7.62
C GLY A 375 -2.34 18.72 8.70
N PHE A 376 -3.52 18.13 8.47
CA PHE A 376 -4.68 18.33 9.34
C PHE A 376 -5.20 17.07 10.04
N VAL A 377 -4.83 15.86 9.58
CA VAL A 377 -5.36 14.60 10.11
C VAL A 377 -4.30 13.90 10.96
N PRO A 378 -4.64 13.49 12.21
CA PRO A 378 -3.73 12.70 13.03
C PRO A 378 -3.34 11.37 12.36
N ILE A 379 -2.09 10.94 12.54
CA ILE A 379 -1.53 9.75 11.89
C ILE A 379 -2.38 8.49 12.11
N GLY A 380 -2.90 8.28 13.33
CA GLY A 380 -3.72 7.10 13.64
C GLY A 380 -5.03 7.08 12.87
N GLU A 381 -5.70 8.22 12.72
CA GLU A 381 -6.95 8.32 11.96
C GLU A 381 -6.75 8.11 10.45
N ALA A 382 -5.66 8.65 9.92
CA ALA A 382 -5.30 8.45 8.51
C ALA A 382 -4.90 6.99 8.24
N ALA A 383 -4.17 6.34 9.16
CA ALA A 383 -3.78 4.94 9.04
C ALA A 383 -4.97 3.99 9.13
N GLU A 384 -5.94 4.24 10.03
CA GLU A 384 -7.15 3.42 10.12
C GLU A 384 -8.01 3.51 8.86
N LEU A 385 -8.08 4.70 8.25
CA LEU A 385 -8.83 4.89 7.01
C LEU A 385 -8.22 4.11 5.85
N THR A 386 -6.90 4.02 5.78
CA THR A 386 -6.22 3.18 4.80
C THR A 386 -6.44 1.70 5.05
N ASN A 387 -6.41 1.27 6.30
CA ASN A 387 -6.55 -0.16 6.63
C ASN A 387 -7.90 -0.74 6.20
N ILE A 388 -9.00 0.01 6.33
CA ILE A 388 -10.32 -0.50 5.92
C ILE A 388 -10.39 -0.73 4.40
N GLY A 389 -9.81 0.18 3.60
CA GLY A 389 -9.74 0.06 2.15
C GLY A 389 -8.91 -1.15 1.72
N ILE A 390 -7.69 -1.27 2.25
CA ILE A 390 -6.78 -2.39 1.94
C ILE A 390 -7.42 -3.74 2.26
N LEU A 391 -7.99 -3.88 3.46
CA LEU A 391 -8.62 -5.12 3.89
C LEU A 391 -9.80 -5.49 2.99
N LEU A 392 -10.59 -4.50 2.56
CA LEU A 392 -11.66 -4.73 1.59
C LEU A 392 -11.11 -5.15 0.23
N ALA A 393 -10.11 -4.46 -0.30
CA ALA A 393 -9.47 -4.82 -1.56
C ALA A 393 -8.91 -6.25 -1.52
N PHE A 394 -8.29 -6.65 -0.41
CA PHE A 394 -7.79 -8.01 -0.21
C PHE A 394 -8.90 -9.04 -0.17
N ALA A 395 -10.00 -8.78 0.55
CA ALA A 395 -11.17 -9.66 0.57
C ALA A 395 -11.76 -9.84 -0.84
N VAL A 396 -11.84 -8.75 -1.62
CA VAL A 396 -12.34 -8.80 -2.99
C VAL A 396 -11.39 -9.58 -3.91
N VAL A 397 -10.08 -9.36 -3.83
CA VAL A 397 -9.10 -10.09 -4.65
C VAL A 397 -9.11 -11.58 -4.31
N CYS A 398 -9.14 -11.96 -3.04
CA CYS A 398 -9.25 -13.35 -2.61
C CYS A 398 -10.55 -14.00 -3.12
N THR A 399 -11.68 -13.32 -2.99
CA THR A 399 -12.97 -13.79 -3.52
C THR A 399 -12.91 -13.95 -5.04
N SER A 400 -12.30 -12.98 -5.73
CA SER A 400 -12.19 -13.00 -7.19
C SER A 400 -11.35 -14.17 -7.70
N VAL A 401 -10.26 -14.54 -7.01
CA VAL A 401 -9.46 -15.73 -7.34
C VAL A 401 -10.31 -17.01 -7.22
N ILE A 402 -11.08 -17.13 -6.13
CA ILE A 402 -11.98 -18.28 -5.94
C ILE A 402 -12.97 -18.35 -7.11
N VAL A 403 -13.69 -17.25 -7.39
CA VAL A 403 -14.69 -17.19 -8.47
C VAL A 403 -14.07 -17.52 -9.82
N LEU A 404 -12.91 -16.93 -10.15
CA LEU A 404 -12.25 -17.15 -11.43
C LEU A 404 -11.73 -18.58 -11.59
N ARG A 405 -11.27 -19.19 -10.51
CA ARG A 405 -10.77 -20.59 -10.54
C ARG A 405 -11.87 -21.59 -10.87
N TYR A 406 -13.09 -21.37 -10.36
CA TYR A 406 -14.24 -22.24 -10.66
C TYR A 406 -14.92 -21.91 -11.98
N ARG A 407 -14.95 -20.61 -12.39
CA ARG A 407 -15.61 -20.22 -13.64
C ARG A 407 -14.75 -20.39 -14.88
N ARG A 408 -13.44 -20.17 -14.77
CA ARG A 408 -12.48 -20.25 -15.89
C ARG A 408 -11.26 -21.09 -15.48
N PRO A 409 -11.42 -22.41 -15.30
CA PRO A 409 -10.32 -23.31 -14.97
C PRO A 409 -9.30 -23.45 -16.11
N ASP A 410 -9.73 -23.16 -17.35
CA ASP A 410 -9.00 -23.27 -18.61
C ASP A 410 -7.89 -22.22 -18.77
N LEU A 411 -7.96 -21.09 -18.06
CA LEU A 411 -6.98 -20.00 -18.24
C LEU A 411 -5.55 -20.44 -17.88
N PRO A 412 -4.55 -20.11 -18.72
CA PRO A 412 -3.16 -20.41 -18.45
C PRO A 412 -2.65 -19.54 -17.28
N ARG A 413 -2.22 -20.20 -16.19
CA ARG A 413 -1.72 -19.54 -14.98
C ARG A 413 -0.26 -19.85 -14.80
N SER A 414 0.58 -18.82 -14.78
CA SER A 414 2.01 -18.92 -14.47
C SER A 414 2.28 -19.23 -12.99
N PHE A 415 1.33 -18.84 -12.13
CA PHE A 415 1.31 -19.13 -10.71
C PHE A 415 -0.10 -19.55 -10.28
N ARG A 416 -0.20 -20.53 -9.39
CA ARG A 416 -1.46 -21.01 -8.82
C ARG A 416 -1.42 -20.89 -7.31
N THR A 417 -2.39 -20.16 -6.74
CA THR A 417 -2.56 -20.06 -5.29
C THR A 417 -2.71 -21.45 -4.67
N PRO A 418 -1.87 -21.80 -3.69
CA PRO A 418 -1.93 -23.12 -3.05
C PRO A 418 -3.19 -23.29 -2.20
N MET A 419 -3.48 -24.54 -1.78
CA MET A 419 -4.58 -24.90 -0.90
C MET A 419 -5.93 -24.25 -1.27
N MET A 420 -6.25 -24.24 -2.53
CA MET A 420 -7.52 -23.71 -3.03
C MET A 420 -8.71 -24.59 -2.61
N PRO A 421 -9.85 -24.03 -2.11
CA PRO A 421 -10.16 -22.62 -1.89
C PRO A 421 -9.77 -22.09 -0.49
N PHE A 422 -9.15 -22.91 0.36
CA PHE A 422 -8.96 -22.62 1.79
C PHE A 422 -8.11 -21.37 2.04
N LEU A 423 -6.97 -21.23 1.35
CA LEU A 423 -6.07 -20.10 1.58
C LEU A 423 -6.70 -18.75 1.17
N PRO A 424 -7.30 -18.60 -0.02
CA PRO A 424 -8.04 -17.37 -0.33
C PRO A 424 -9.24 -17.14 0.60
N ALA A 425 -9.97 -18.19 1.01
CA ALA A 425 -11.06 -18.06 1.96
C ALA A 425 -10.56 -17.55 3.34
N LEU A 426 -9.40 -18.04 3.81
CA LEU A 426 -8.74 -17.52 5.00
C LEU A 426 -8.43 -16.02 4.83
N GLY A 427 -7.95 -15.59 3.66
CA GLY A 427 -7.71 -14.18 3.34
C GLY A 427 -8.98 -13.33 3.46
N VAL A 428 -10.11 -13.82 2.93
CA VAL A 428 -11.42 -13.15 3.08
C VAL A 428 -11.83 -13.05 4.55
N VAL A 429 -11.82 -14.17 5.27
CA VAL A 429 -12.24 -14.23 6.68
C VAL A 429 -11.35 -13.34 7.55
N ALA A 430 -10.04 -13.44 7.39
CA ALA A 430 -9.08 -12.62 8.14
C ALA A 430 -9.26 -11.13 7.85
N SER A 431 -9.44 -10.73 6.58
CA SER A 431 -9.68 -9.35 6.21
C SER A 431 -10.96 -8.80 6.83
N VAL A 432 -12.08 -9.52 6.67
CA VAL A 432 -13.37 -9.13 7.25
C VAL A 432 -13.28 -9.07 8.77
N TRP A 433 -12.60 -10.02 9.40
CA TRP A 433 -12.43 -10.06 10.83
C TRP A 433 -11.61 -8.88 11.35
N LEU A 434 -10.46 -8.56 10.72
CA LEU A 434 -9.64 -7.41 11.11
C LEU A 434 -10.40 -6.08 10.95
N ILE A 435 -11.25 -5.94 9.94
CA ILE A 435 -12.11 -4.76 9.76
C ILE A 435 -13.02 -4.53 10.98
N THR A 436 -13.47 -5.58 11.65
CA THR A 436 -14.36 -5.45 12.84
C THR A 436 -13.67 -4.82 14.07
N TYR A 437 -12.35 -4.78 14.09
CA TYR A 437 -11.57 -4.12 15.16
C TYR A 437 -11.31 -2.64 14.90
N LEU A 438 -11.68 -2.10 13.73
CA LEU A 438 -11.53 -0.69 13.43
C LEU A 438 -12.64 0.13 14.10
N ARG A 439 -12.33 1.39 14.43
CA ARG A 439 -13.26 2.30 15.11
C ARG A 439 -14.48 2.65 14.25
N VAL A 440 -15.59 2.94 14.90
CA VAL A 440 -16.86 3.28 14.24
C VAL A 440 -16.73 4.53 13.36
N GLU A 441 -15.94 5.52 13.79
CA GLU A 441 -15.68 6.75 13.01
C GLU A 441 -15.04 6.45 11.67
N THR A 442 -14.15 5.45 11.62
CA THR A 442 -13.51 4.99 10.39
C THR A 442 -14.52 4.39 9.43
N TRP A 443 -15.46 3.58 9.95
CA TRP A 443 -16.56 3.03 9.16
C TRP A 443 -17.46 4.12 8.57
N ILE A 444 -17.81 5.14 9.36
CA ILE A 444 -18.64 6.26 8.89
C ILE A 444 -17.94 7.01 7.74
N ARG A 445 -16.66 7.37 7.92
CA ARG A 445 -15.85 8.05 6.89
C ARG A 445 -15.78 7.22 5.61
N PHE A 446 -15.57 5.92 5.75
CA PHE A 446 -15.48 5.00 4.63
C PHE A 446 -16.81 4.88 3.86
N VAL A 447 -17.94 4.70 4.57
CA VAL A 447 -19.27 4.66 3.94
C VAL A 447 -19.58 5.96 3.21
N VAL A 448 -19.28 7.11 3.81
CA VAL A 448 -19.45 8.42 3.16
C VAL A 448 -18.65 8.50 1.86
N TRP A 449 -17.38 8.04 1.89
CA TRP A 449 -16.53 8.01 0.70
C TRP A 449 -17.12 7.11 -0.41
N PHE A 450 -17.60 5.94 -0.05
CA PHE A 450 -18.26 5.02 -0.99
C PHE A 450 -19.54 5.59 -1.57
N LEU A 451 -20.36 6.26 -0.77
CA LEU A 451 -21.58 6.94 -1.26
C LEU A 451 -21.24 8.05 -2.27
N ILE A 452 -20.20 8.84 -2.01
CA ILE A 452 -19.69 9.83 -2.97
C ILE A 452 -19.27 9.12 -4.27
N GLY A 453 -18.52 8.01 -4.16
CA GLY A 453 -18.10 7.20 -5.30
C GLY A 453 -19.29 6.67 -6.12
N LEU A 454 -20.35 6.19 -5.46
CA LEU A 454 -21.57 5.73 -6.14
C LEU A 454 -22.29 6.87 -6.88
N VAL A 455 -22.37 8.06 -6.27
CA VAL A 455 -22.96 9.24 -6.92
C VAL A 455 -22.18 9.61 -8.19
N ILE A 456 -20.84 9.60 -8.12
CA ILE A 456 -19.99 9.87 -9.29
C ILE A 456 -20.13 8.76 -10.34
N TYR A 457 -20.22 7.50 -9.91
CA TYR A 457 -20.39 6.38 -10.83
C TYR A 457 -21.67 6.50 -11.64
N PHE A 458 -22.82 6.63 -10.99
CA PHE A 458 -24.09 6.72 -11.69
C PHE A 458 -24.29 8.05 -12.42
N GLY A 459 -23.71 9.16 -11.90
CA GLY A 459 -23.78 10.48 -12.54
C GLY A 459 -22.91 10.60 -13.79
N TYR A 460 -21.72 10.00 -13.79
CA TYR A 460 -20.74 10.14 -14.85
C TYR A 460 -20.27 8.81 -15.45
N SER A 461 -19.63 7.94 -14.64
CA SER A 461 -18.83 6.80 -15.11
C SER A 461 -19.66 5.78 -15.88
N PHE A 462 -20.86 5.47 -15.42
CA PHE A 462 -21.77 4.49 -16.04
C PHE A 462 -22.10 4.82 -17.48
N ARG A 463 -22.18 6.13 -17.84
CA ARG A 463 -22.52 6.60 -19.19
C ARG A 463 -21.27 6.79 -20.08
N HIS A 464 -20.09 7.00 -19.48
CA HIS A 464 -18.86 7.36 -20.19
C HIS A 464 -17.85 6.22 -20.28
N SER A 465 -18.11 5.10 -19.60
CA SER A 465 -17.28 3.89 -19.64
C SER A 465 -16.97 3.46 -21.08
N ALA A 466 -15.74 3.06 -21.33
CA ALA A 466 -15.30 2.53 -22.63
C ALA A 466 -16.11 1.29 -23.03
N LEU A 467 -16.51 0.45 -22.07
CA LEU A 467 -17.37 -0.72 -22.33
C LEU A 467 -18.84 -0.31 -22.65
N ALA A 468 -19.31 0.83 -22.14
CA ALA A 468 -20.64 1.34 -22.44
C ALA A 468 -20.75 1.85 -23.89
N ARG A 469 -19.62 2.33 -24.45
CA ARG A 469 -19.56 2.91 -25.79
C ARG A 469 -19.26 1.88 -26.89
N ARG A 470 -18.77 0.68 -26.54
CA ARG A 470 -18.58 -0.41 -27.50
C ARG A 470 -19.97 -0.98 -27.83
N THR A 471 -20.39 -0.85 -29.07
CA THR A 471 -21.62 -1.46 -29.61
C THR A 471 -21.49 -3.00 -29.57
N PRO A 472 -22.59 -3.76 -29.40
CA PRO A 472 -22.58 -5.22 -29.43
C PRO A 472 -21.91 -5.82 -30.67
N ASP A 473 -21.99 -5.14 -31.82
CA ASP A 473 -21.47 -5.60 -33.12
C ASP A 473 -19.94 -5.67 -33.20
N ALA A 474 -19.21 -5.02 -32.29
CA ALA A 474 -17.75 -5.10 -32.25
C ALA A 474 -17.22 -6.48 -31.80
N PHE A 475 -18.08 -7.34 -31.24
CA PHE A 475 -17.74 -8.70 -30.83
C PHE A 475 -18.20 -9.79 -31.80
N GLU A 476 -19.03 -9.45 -32.79
CA GLU A 476 -19.52 -10.42 -33.78
C GLU A 476 -18.59 -10.55 -35.02
N GLY A 477 -17.59 -9.69 -35.17
CA GLY A 477 -16.72 -9.63 -36.34
C GLY A 477 -15.59 -10.69 -36.42
N GLU A 478 -15.30 -11.41 -35.33
CA GLU A 478 -14.24 -12.43 -35.29
C GLU A 478 -14.83 -13.83 -35.09
N GLY A 479 -15.49 -14.33 -36.14
CA GLY A 479 -15.75 -15.76 -36.26
C GLY A 479 -14.40 -16.50 -36.39
N PRO A 480 -14.32 -17.78 -35.93
CA PRO A 480 -13.08 -18.54 -36.01
C PRO A 480 -12.62 -18.64 -37.47
N ALA A 481 -11.42 -18.11 -37.71
CA ALA A 481 -10.74 -18.38 -38.98
C ALA A 481 -10.62 -19.91 -39.16
N ARG A 482 -11.15 -20.40 -40.24
CA ARG A 482 -11.12 -21.81 -40.64
C ARG A 482 -9.70 -22.25 -40.94
#